data_65cda8c4270c647cb0f760d2f0570ea4
#
_entry.id   65cda8c4270c647cb0f760d2f0570ea4
#
_cell.length_a   1.000
_cell.length_b   1.000
_cell.length_c   1.000
_cell.angle_alpha   90.00
_cell.angle_beta   90.00
_cell.angle_gamma   90.00
#
_symmetry.space_group_name_H-M   'P 1'
#
loop_
_entity.id
_entity.type
_entity.pdbx_description
1 polymer ?
#
loop_
_entity_poly.entity_id
_entity_poly.type
_entity_poly.pdbx_seq_one_letter_code
_entity_poly.pdbx_strand_id
1 'polypeptide(L)'
;RHYRRQRQMCIRDRDKDFTIMRIIIKGEENGNQVKYQYNLLDRYEDNTISMARTTGFTCTAVANLVLDKKYKKTGISPPEYLGEHFEFIRNYLSERNVIYKVRKE
;
A
#
# COMPACT_ATOMS: atom_id res chain seq x y z
N ARG A 1 29.26 17.76 -1.54
CA ARG A 1 28.79 17.02 -2.72
C ARG A 1 27.63 16.08 -2.44
N HIS A 2 27.68 15.35 -1.33
CA HIS A 2 26.55 14.52 -0.88
C HIS A 2 25.30 15.36 -0.61
N TYR A 3 25.48 16.53 -0.05
CA TYR A 3 24.41 17.47 0.25
C TYR A 3 23.64 17.92 -0.99
N ARG A 4 24.36 18.25 -2.07
CA ARG A 4 23.72 18.69 -3.31
C ARG A 4 22.96 17.57 -4.00
N ARG A 5 23.48 16.34 -3.97
CA ARG A 5 22.79 15.18 -4.55
C ARG A 5 21.52 14.84 -3.78
N GLN A 6 21.56 14.89 -2.45
CA GLN A 6 20.37 14.68 -1.66
C GLN A 6 19.31 15.76 -1.89
N ARG A 7 19.70 17.01 -2.02
CA ARG A 7 18.77 18.08 -2.36
C ARG A 7 18.16 17.92 -3.75
N GLN A 8 18.95 17.50 -4.72
CA GLN A 8 18.45 17.23 -6.06
C GLN A 8 17.48 16.05 -6.09
N MET A 9 17.77 15.01 -5.33
CA MET A 9 16.86 13.88 -5.19
C MET A 9 15.55 14.31 -4.51
N CYS A 10 15.62 15.11 -3.45
CA CYS A 10 14.42 15.63 -2.78
C CYS A 10 13.60 16.56 -3.68
N ILE A 11 14.24 17.34 -4.55
CA ILE A 11 13.55 18.20 -5.51
C ILE A 11 12.87 17.36 -6.59
N ARG A 12 13.53 16.31 -7.07
CA ARG A 12 12.94 15.36 -8.03
C ARG A 12 11.81 14.56 -7.45
N ASP A 13 11.89 14.23 -6.16
CA ASP A 13 10.81 13.51 -5.46
C ASP A 13 9.54 14.37 -5.31
N ARG A 14 9.63 15.68 -5.56
CA ARG A 14 8.49 16.59 -5.61
C ARG A 14 7.84 16.67 -6.99
N ASP A 15 8.53 16.17 -8.01
CA ASP A 15 7.97 16.07 -9.34
C ASP A 15 6.87 15.00 -9.35
N LYS A 16 5.99 15.10 -10.35
CA LYS A 16 4.87 14.15 -10.48
C LYS A 16 5.43 12.76 -10.76
N ASP A 17 5.38 11.93 -9.73
CA ASP A 17 5.83 10.55 -9.80
C ASP A 17 4.68 9.58 -10.05
N PHE A 18 5.01 8.33 -10.28
CA PHE A 18 4.05 7.25 -10.31
C PHE A 18 4.66 6.00 -9.69
N THR A 19 3.80 5.12 -9.20
CA THR A 19 4.19 3.86 -8.59
C THR A 19 3.49 2.72 -9.32
N ILE A 20 4.26 1.72 -9.74
CA ILE A 20 3.74 0.49 -10.31
C ILE A 20 4.12 -0.65 -9.38
N MET A 21 3.13 -1.45 -8.99
CA MET A 21 3.35 -2.61 -8.12
C MET A 21 2.56 -3.79 -8.65
N ARG A 22 3.19 -4.95 -8.65
CA ARG A 22 2.54 -6.21 -8.98
C ARG A 22 2.86 -7.22 -7.92
N ILE A 23 1.82 -7.81 -7.34
CA ILE A 23 1.94 -8.86 -6.34
C ILE A 23 1.32 -10.12 -6.92
N ILE A 24 2.08 -11.20 -6.95
CA ILE A 24 1.62 -12.49 -7.47
C ILE A 24 1.63 -13.49 -6.32
N ILE A 25 0.48 -14.08 -6.06
CA ILE A 25 0.31 -15.10 -5.01
C ILE A 25 -0.17 -16.38 -5.69
N LYS A 26 0.61 -17.45 -5.53
CA LYS A 26 0.27 -18.78 -6.05
C LYS A 26 0.04 -19.72 -4.90
N GLY A 27 -0.99 -20.57 -5.01
CA GLY A 27 -1.29 -21.53 -3.97
C GLY A 27 -2.44 -22.42 -4.35
N GLU A 28 -2.96 -23.14 -3.36
CA GLU A 28 -4.13 -24.01 -3.53
C GLU A 28 -5.31 -23.46 -2.76
N GLU A 29 -6.47 -23.49 -3.39
CA GLU A 29 -7.73 -23.10 -2.79
C GLU A 29 -8.77 -24.18 -3.14
N ASN A 30 -9.34 -24.80 -2.14
CA ASN A 30 -10.33 -25.89 -2.30
C ASN A 30 -9.83 -27.05 -3.18
N GLY A 31 -8.54 -27.39 -3.07
CA GLY A 31 -7.91 -28.45 -3.84
C GLY A 31 -7.50 -28.08 -5.26
N ASN A 32 -7.78 -26.86 -5.68
CA ASN A 32 -7.42 -26.34 -7.01
C ASN A 32 -6.27 -25.35 -6.90
N GLN A 33 -5.36 -25.39 -7.85
CA GLN A 33 -4.31 -24.40 -7.92
C GLN A 33 -4.87 -23.06 -8.40
N VAL A 34 -4.56 -22.00 -7.67
CA VAL A 34 -5.01 -20.66 -7.97
C VAL A 34 -3.84 -19.70 -8.01
N LYS A 35 -4.01 -18.65 -8.78
CA LYS A 35 -3.03 -17.54 -8.87
C LYS A 35 -3.80 -16.23 -8.75
N TYR A 36 -3.45 -15.47 -7.73
CA TYR A 36 -3.97 -14.11 -7.56
C TYR A 36 -2.90 -13.12 -7.99
N GLN A 37 -3.31 -12.15 -8.76
CA GLN A 37 -2.45 -11.07 -9.18
C GLN A 37 -3.08 -9.73 -8.77
N TYR A 38 -2.35 -8.97 -7.97
CA TYR A 38 -2.75 -7.62 -7.56
C TYR A 38 -1.88 -6.63 -8.31
N ASN A 39 -2.50 -5.70 -9.01
CA ASN A 39 -1.81 -4.68 -9.76
C ASN A 39 -2.18 -3.31 -9.22
N LEU A 40 -1.19 -2.47 -9.02
CA LEU A 40 -1.36 -1.08 -8.62
C LEU A 40 -0.64 -0.18 -9.61
N LEU A 41 -1.35 0.83 -10.08
CA LEU A 41 -0.75 1.98 -10.72
C LEU A 41 -1.26 3.21 -9.98
N ASP A 42 -0.40 3.88 -9.26
CA ASP A 42 -0.73 5.10 -8.55
C ASP A 42 0.06 6.26 -9.12
N ARG A 43 -0.59 7.41 -9.21
CA ARG A 43 -0.02 8.62 -9.77
C ARG A 43 -0.07 9.75 -8.76
N TYR A 44 0.75 10.77 -8.98
CA TYR A 44 0.65 12.02 -8.27
C TYR A 44 -0.79 12.56 -8.33
N GLU A 45 -1.32 12.96 -7.19
CA GLU A 45 -2.69 13.46 -7.07
C GLU A 45 -2.80 14.39 -5.87
N ASP A 46 -3.57 15.45 -6.01
CA ASP A 46 -3.86 16.40 -4.93
C ASP A 46 -2.60 16.94 -4.25
N ASN A 47 -1.62 17.38 -5.04
CA ASN A 47 -0.35 17.90 -4.55
C ASN A 47 0.46 16.93 -3.69
N THR A 48 0.19 15.64 -3.83
CA THR A 48 0.86 14.59 -3.07
C THR A 48 1.52 13.59 -4.01
N ILE A 49 2.80 13.37 -3.83
CA ILE A 49 3.55 12.40 -4.64
C ILE A 49 3.08 10.98 -4.36
N SER A 50 3.19 10.13 -5.37
CA SER A 50 2.73 8.75 -5.29
C SER A 50 3.40 7.96 -4.18
N MET A 51 4.69 8.15 -3.95
CA MET A 51 5.40 7.50 -2.85
C MET A 51 4.78 7.86 -1.49
N ALA A 52 4.43 9.12 -1.28
CA ALA A 52 3.78 9.56 -0.06
C ALA A 52 2.35 8.99 0.06
N ARG A 53 1.64 8.91 -1.04
CA ARG A 53 0.27 8.36 -1.07
C ARG A 53 0.27 6.87 -0.72
N THR A 54 1.08 6.06 -1.38
CA THR A 54 1.11 4.62 -1.16
C THR A 54 1.63 4.25 0.23
N THR A 55 2.66 4.92 0.70
CA THR A 55 3.26 4.67 2.02
C THR A 55 2.45 5.31 3.14
N GLY A 56 2.11 6.58 2.99
CA GLY A 56 1.42 7.35 4.03
C GLY A 56 0.00 6.86 4.27
N PHE A 57 -0.77 6.62 3.23
CA PHE A 57 -2.14 6.14 3.37
C PHE A 57 -2.22 4.73 3.94
N THR A 58 -1.24 3.87 3.64
CA THR A 58 -1.15 2.55 4.29
C THR A 58 -0.90 2.70 5.79
N CYS A 59 -0.01 3.58 6.16
CA CYS A 59 0.28 3.87 7.57
C CYS A 59 -0.97 4.40 8.29
N THR A 60 -1.67 5.36 7.72
CA THR A 60 -2.88 5.92 8.32
C THR A 60 -4.04 4.92 8.34
N ALA A 61 -4.11 4.00 7.38
CA ALA A 61 -5.09 2.91 7.39
C ALA A 61 -4.91 2.04 8.64
N VAL A 62 -3.67 1.66 8.94
CA VAL A 62 -3.35 0.87 10.14
C VAL A 62 -3.62 1.68 11.41
N ALA A 63 -3.29 2.97 11.42
CA ALA A 63 -3.58 3.84 12.55
C ALA A 63 -5.09 3.90 12.85
N ASN A 64 -5.92 4.02 11.83
CA ASN A 64 -7.37 4.00 11.98
C ASN A 64 -7.89 2.65 12.46
N LEU A 65 -7.28 1.56 12.01
CA LEU A 65 -7.61 0.21 12.48
C LEU A 65 -7.41 0.09 13.99
N VAL A 66 -6.33 0.64 14.51
CA VAL A 66 -6.02 0.66 15.93
C VAL A 66 -7.00 1.58 16.69
N LEU A 67 -7.28 2.77 16.16
CA LEU A 67 -8.20 3.73 16.77
C LEU A 67 -9.62 3.17 16.87
N ASP A 68 -10.05 2.40 15.87
CA ASP A 68 -11.36 1.75 15.86
C ASP A 68 -11.41 0.48 16.71
N LYS A 69 -10.32 0.18 17.42
CA LYS A 69 -10.19 -0.99 18.30
C LYS A 69 -10.37 -2.32 17.61
N LYS A 70 -10.17 -2.36 16.30
CA LYS A 70 -10.22 -3.60 15.53
C LYS A 70 -8.94 -4.42 15.65
N TYR A 71 -7.82 -3.75 15.92
CA TYR A 71 -6.53 -4.37 16.17
C TYR A 71 -6.10 -4.06 17.60
N LYS A 72 -6.00 -5.08 18.44
CA LYS A 72 -5.78 -4.93 19.88
C LYS A 72 -4.46 -5.52 20.38
N LYS A 73 -3.68 -6.10 19.51
CA LYS A 73 -2.39 -6.65 19.92
C LYS A 73 -1.42 -5.54 20.32
N THR A 74 -0.73 -5.75 21.42
CA THR A 74 0.27 -4.80 21.94
C THR A 74 1.68 -5.24 21.59
N GLY A 75 2.64 -4.30 21.68
CA GLY A 75 4.03 -4.54 21.35
C GLY A 75 4.31 -4.33 19.87
N ILE A 76 5.37 -4.97 19.39
CA ILE A 76 5.79 -4.87 17.99
C ILE A 76 5.09 -5.97 17.19
N SER A 77 4.38 -5.57 16.13
CA SER A 77 3.69 -6.51 15.25
C SER A 77 4.18 -6.34 13.81
N PRO A 78 4.63 -7.43 13.16
CA PRO A 78 4.96 -7.36 11.75
C PRO A 78 3.70 -7.19 10.89
N PRO A 79 3.84 -6.64 9.66
CA PRO A 79 2.69 -6.39 8.78
C PRO A 79 1.86 -7.63 8.46
N GLU A 80 2.44 -8.82 8.54
CA GLU A 80 1.76 -10.09 8.26
C GLU A 80 0.60 -10.34 9.22
N TYR A 81 0.65 -9.80 10.42
CA TYR A 81 -0.44 -9.92 11.41
C TYR A 81 -1.68 -9.14 11.00
N LEU A 82 -1.59 -8.27 10.02
CA LEU A 82 -2.70 -7.45 9.54
C LEU A 82 -3.49 -8.12 8.41
N GLY A 83 -3.11 -9.33 8.00
CA GLY A 83 -3.76 -10.02 6.88
C GLY A 83 -5.26 -10.24 7.05
N GLU A 84 -5.72 -10.50 8.27
CA GLU A 84 -7.15 -10.66 8.56
C GLU A 84 -7.95 -9.35 8.42
N HIS A 85 -7.27 -8.19 8.39
CA HIS A 85 -7.89 -6.88 8.21
C HIS A 85 -7.67 -6.33 6.79
N PHE A 86 -7.34 -7.19 5.85
CA PHE A 86 -7.02 -6.82 4.48
C PHE A 86 -8.14 -6.01 3.81
N GLU A 87 -9.39 -6.42 3.99
CA GLU A 87 -10.52 -5.70 3.38
C GLU A 87 -10.67 -4.28 3.93
N PHE A 88 -10.47 -4.08 5.22
CA PHE A 88 -10.49 -2.74 5.81
C PHE A 88 -9.42 -1.84 5.19
N ILE A 89 -8.19 -2.35 5.11
CA ILE A 89 -7.06 -1.58 4.57
C ILE A 89 -7.28 -1.29 3.09
N ARG A 90 -7.72 -2.27 2.33
CA ARG A 90 -8.02 -2.12 0.91
C ARG A 90 -9.09 -1.07 0.65
N ASN A 91 -10.17 -1.11 1.41
CA ASN A 91 -11.26 -0.13 1.28
C ASN A 91 -10.80 1.27 1.65
N TYR A 92 -10.01 1.39 2.70
CA TYR A 92 -9.44 2.68 3.10
C TYR A 92 -8.59 3.29 1.98
N LEU A 93 -7.76 2.49 1.35
CA LEU A 93 -6.91 2.93 0.24
C LEU A 93 -7.74 3.27 -1.00
N SER A 94 -8.77 2.49 -1.30
CA SER A 94 -9.65 2.72 -2.45
C SER A 94 -10.41 4.05 -2.35
N GLU A 95 -10.83 4.44 -1.15
CA GLU A 95 -11.47 5.72 -0.90
C GLU A 95 -10.55 6.91 -1.22
N ARG A 96 -9.26 6.67 -1.25
CA ARG A 96 -8.22 7.66 -1.56
C ARG A 96 -7.60 7.48 -2.93
N ASN A 97 -8.27 6.75 -3.81
CA ASN A 97 -7.83 6.44 -5.17
C ASN A 97 -6.52 5.63 -5.24
N VAL A 98 -6.17 4.93 -4.19
CA VAL A 98 -5.10 3.92 -4.23
C VAL A 98 -5.78 2.57 -4.40
N ILE A 99 -5.92 2.12 -5.65
CA ILE A 99 -6.77 0.99 -6.02
C ILE A 99 -5.91 -0.16 -6.53
N TYR A 100 -5.98 -1.29 -5.82
CA TYR A 100 -5.38 -2.54 -6.27
C TYR A 100 -6.38 -3.29 -7.12
N LYS A 101 -6.02 -3.55 -8.37
CA LYS A 101 -6.83 -4.37 -9.27
C LYS A 101 -6.45 -5.83 -9.08
N VAL A 102 -7.44 -6.67 -8.87
CA VAL A 102 -7.26 -8.09 -8.59
C VAL A 102 -7.62 -8.91 -9.80
N ARG A 103 -6.74 -9.85 -10.16
CA ARG A 103 -7.00 -10.83 -11.20
C ARG A 103 -6.77 -12.21 -10.62
N LYS A 104 -7.78 -13.08 -10.75
CA LYS A 104 -7.71 -14.48 -10.33
C LYS A 104 -7.60 -15.37 -11.57
N GLU A 105 -6.60 -16.23 -11.58
CA GLU A 105 -6.44 -17.25 -12.63
C GLU A 105 -6.57 -18.66 -12.09
#